data_5043d0989ecddc38fae08448edac252d
#
_entry.id   5043d0989ecddc38fae08448edac252d
#
_cell.length_a   1.000
_cell.length_b   1.000
_cell.length_c   1.000
_cell.angle_alpha   90.00
_cell.angle_beta   90.00
_cell.angle_gamma   90.00
#
_symmetry.space_group_name_H-M   'P 1'
#
loop_
_entity.id
_entity.type
_entity.pdbx_description
1 polymer ?
#
loop_
_entity_poly.entity_id
_entity_poly.type
_entity_poly.pdbx_seq_one_letter_code
_entity_poly.pdbx_strand_id
1 'polypeptide(L)'
;GDLSKLAFSFDSMREVIRNTLSELKKEKQFLADLLSDISHQLKTPLSSMIVYNDIMLNKELSDEQRKTFLLSNQNQLNRMEWLIKSLLKLARLDAKAIELNKENQSLNETVQESLYALENKAHEGNIRIEIREKEEIFFEHDRFWLEEAFINIIKNSIEHTPEGGEIHIELKENPVYRRVVIRDTGEGIAEDDLPNIFKRFYKAKNLKKSDSIGIGLALAKSIIELHNGIIEVQSKIGEGTTFTVTFFKY
;
A
#
# COMPACT_ATOMS: atom_id res chain seq x y z
N GLY A 1 -42.31 27.72 -22.69
CA GLY A 1 -42.70 28.72 -21.74
C GLY A 1 -42.14 28.45 -20.35
N ASP A 2 -42.49 29.25 -19.39
CA ASP A 2 -41.93 29.20 -18.03
C ASP A 2 -42.22 27.88 -17.28
N LEU A 3 -43.33 27.22 -17.59
CA LEU A 3 -43.69 25.90 -17.07
C LEU A 3 -42.72 24.82 -17.54
N SER A 4 -42.24 24.87 -18.76
CA SER A 4 -41.24 23.90 -19.28
C SER A 4 -39.88 24.11 -18.64
N LYS A 5 -39.50 25.35 -18.35
CA LYS A 5 -38.27 25.67 -17.62
C LYS A 5 -38.33 25.20 -16.16
N LEU A 6 -39.49 25.38 -15.52
CA LEU A 6 -39.74 24.92 -14.16
C LEU A 6 -39.68 23.39 -14.07
N ALA A 7 -40.32 22.68 -14.96
CA ALA A 7 -40.27 21.22 -15.05
C ALA A 7 -38.84 20.71 -15.26
N PHE A 8 -38.06 21.29 -16.16
CA PHE A 8 -36.68 20.95 -16.41
C PHE A 8 -35.80 21.21 -15.19
N SER A 9 -35.98 22.35 -14.50
CA SER A 9 -35.26 22.68 -13.29
C SER A 9 -35.57 21.69 -12.15
N PHE A 10 -36.84 21.26 -12.05
CA PHE A 10 -37.25 20.27 -11.04
C PHE A 10 -36.67 18.87 -11.32
N ASP A 11 -36.67 18.43 -12.58
CA ASP A 11 -36.07 17.16 -12.97
C ASP A 11 -34.55 17.16 -12.78
N SER A 12 -33.85 18.26 -13.10
CA SER A 12 -32.43 18.42 -12.84
C SER A 12 -32.12 18.36 -11.32
N MET A 13 -32.91 19.04 -10.48
CA MET A 13 -32.74 19.00 -9.03
C MET A 13 -32.99 17.59 -8.47
N ARG A 14 -34.00 16.88 -8.98
CA ARG A 14 -34.30 15.49 -8.60
C ARG A 14 -33.13 14.55 -8.96
N GLU A 15 -32.51 14.74 -10.12
CA GLU A 15 -31.37 13.96 -10.56
C GLU A 15 -30.13 14.22 -9.67
N VAL A 16 -29.83 15.49 -9.35
CA VAL A 16 -28.76 15.87 -8.44
C VAL A 16 -28.97 15.24 -7.06
N ILE A 17 -30.18 15.37 -6.49
CA ILE A 17 -30.50 14.76 -5.18
C ILE A 17 -30.33 13.24 -5.24
N ARG A 18 -30.79 12.57 -6.28
CA ARG A 18 -30.67 11.12 -6.45
C ARG A 18 -29.19 10.69 -6.51
N ASN A 19 -28.39 11.41 -7.24
CA ASN A 19 -26.95 11.14 -7.37
C ASN A 19 -26.25 11.36 -6.03
N THR A 20 -26.50 12.47 -5.35
CA THR A 20 -25.94 12.76 -4.03
C THR A 20 -26.32 11.71 -2.98
N LEU A 21 -27.60 11.29 -2.96
CA LEU A 21 -28.06 10.21 -2.06
C LEU A 21 -27.38 8.86 -2.40
N SER A 22 -27.16 8.58 -3.68
CA SER A 22 -26.44 7.37 -4.10
C SER A 22 -24.98 7.39 -3.64
N GLU A 23 -24.31 8.53 -3.79
CA GLU A 23 -22.93 8.73 -3.33
C GLU A 23 -22.83 8.60 -1.80
N LEU A 24 -23.71 9.27 -1.05
CA LEU A 24 -23.74 9.15 0.40
C LEU A 24 -23.98 7.70 0.88
N LYS A 25 -24.82 6.95 0.19
CA LYS A 25 -25.02 5.52 0.52
C LYS A 25 -23.76 4.71 0.27
N LYS A 26 -23.06 4.95 -0.84
CA LYS A 26 -21.79 4.28 -1.15
C LYS A 26 -20.71 4.62 -0.12
N GLU A 27 -20.61 5.89 0.26
CA GLU A 27 -19.68 6.36 1.29
C GLU A 27 -19.98 5.74 2.66
N LYS A 28 -21.24 5.71 3.06
CA LYS A 28 -21.66 5.05 4.32
C LYS A 28 -21.31 3.56 4.33
N GLN A 29 -21.60 2.84 3.22
CA GLN A 29 -21.26 1.42 3.10
C GLN A 29 -19.76 1.22 3.17
N PHE A 30 -18.99 2.02 2.44
CA PHE A 30 -17.54 2.00 2.47
C PHE A 30 -16.98 2.18 3.90
N LEU A 31 -17.51 3.13 4.66
CA LEU A 31 -17.09 3.33 6.06
C LEU A 31 -17.45 2.15 6.95
N ALA A 32 -18.62 1.54 6.76
CA ALA A 32 -19.03 0.36 7.53
C ALA A 32 -18.12 -0.85 7.23
N ASP A 33 -17.80 -1.09 5.96
CA ASP A 33 -16.90 -2.16 5.54
C ASP A 33 -15.47 -1.91 6.09
N LEU A 34 -14.97 -0.67 6.02
CA LEU A 34 -13.68 -0.28 6.56
C LEU A 34 -13.59 -0.53 8.08
N LEU A 35 -14.61 -0.15 8.85
CA LEU A 35 -14.65 -0.38 10.30
C LEU A 35 -14.69 -1.88 10.62
N SER A 36 -15.42 -2.67 9.84
CA SER A 36 -15.47 -4.12 9.98
C SER A 36 -14.10 -4.74 9.73
N ASP A 37 -13.42 -4.34 8.65
CA ASP A 37 -12.09 -4.84 8.29
C ASP A 37 -11.05 -4.48 9.36
N ILE A 38 -11.05 -3.23 9.84
CA ILE A 38 -10.18 -2.79 10.94
C ILE A 38 -10.41 -3.65 12.18
N SER A 39 -11.68 -3.86 12.56
CA SER A 39 -12.03 -4.66 13.73
C SER A 39 -11.51 -6.09 13.62
N HIS A 40 -11.65 -6.71 12.47
CA HIS A 40 -11.12 -8.05 12.19
C HIS A 40 -9.59 -8.08 12.23
N GLN A 41 -8.91 -7.11 11.62
CA GLN A 41 -7.45 -7.05 11.58
C GLN A 41 -6.81 -6.74 12.96
N LEU A 42 -7.52 -6.08 13.86
CA LEU A 42 -7.08 -5.84 15.24
C LEU A 42 -7.40 -7.03 16.15
N LYS A 43 -8.54 -7.70 15.96
CA LYS A 43 -8.97 -8.83 16.81
C LYS A 43 -7.99 -10.00 16.76
N THR A 44 -7.48 -10.34 15.59
CA THR A 44 -6.58 -11.49 15.40
C THR A 44 -5.28 -11.38 16.21
N PRO A 45 -4.45 -10.32 16.07
CA PRO A 45 -3.24 -10.16 16.88
C PRO A 45 -3.55 -10.05 18.37
N LEU A 46 -4.62 -9.33 18.75
CA LEU A 46 -5.04 -9.21 20.16
C LEU A 46 -5.39 -10.56 20.76
N SER A 47 -6.16 -11.40 20.06
CA SER A 47 -6.50 -12.75 20.52
C SER A 47 -5.25 -13.62 20.68
N SER A 48 -4.29 -13.55 19.76
CA SER A 48 -3.02 -14.28 19.86
C SER A 48 -2.22 -13.85 21.10
N MET A 49 -2.13 -12.54 21.36
CA MET A 49 -1.44 -12.02 22.56
C MET A 49 -2.09 -12.46 23.87
N ILE A 50 -3.43 -12.47 23.92
CA ILE A 50 -4.16 -12.97 25.09
C ILE A 50 -3.80 -14.43 25.34
N VAL A 51 -3.83 -15.29 24.31
CA VAL A 51 -3.48 -16.73 24.43
C VAL A 51 -2.03 -16.90 24.90
N TYR A 52 -1.08 -16.15 24.34
CA TYR A 52 0.32 -16.23 24.77
C TYR A 52 0.50 -15.79 26.22
N ASN A 53 -0.20 -14.75 26.66
CA ASN A 53 -0.17 -14.31 28.06
C ASN A 53 -0.79 -15.36 28.99
N ASP A 54 -1.93 -15.95 28.61
CA ASP A 54 -2.55 -17.01 29.41
C ASP A 54 -1.63 -18.24 29.57
N ILE A 55 -0.94 -18.62 28.50
CA ILE A 55 0.04 -19.72 28.54
C ILE A 55 1.20 -19.36 29.49
N MET A 56 1.75 -18.14 29.38
CA MET A 56 2.88 -17.70 30.22
C MET A 56 2.50 -17.55 31.70
N LEU A 57 1.24 -17.27 32.03
CA LEU A 57 0.75 -17.13 33.40
C LEU A 57 0.40 -18.47 34.05
N ASN A 58 -0.14 -19.42 33.29
CA ASN A 58 -0.79 -20.61 33.81
C ASN A 58 0.01 -21.92 33.58
N LYS A 59 1.15 -21.85 32.86
CA LYS A 59 1.99 -23.04 32.59
C LYS A 59 3.43 -22.85 33.09
N GLU A 60 4.00 -23.92 33.56
CA GLU A 60 5.44 -23.98 33.76
C GLU A 60 6.14 -24.04 32.42
N LEU A 61 6.97 -23.05 32.12
CA LEU A 61 7.67 -22.87 30.84
C LEU A 61 9.15 -22.80 31.05
N SER A 62 9.94 -23.39 30.18
CA SER A 62 11.36 -23.11 30.10
C SER A 62 11.62 -21.64 29.72
N ASP A 63 12.80 -21.14 30.08
CA ASP A 63 13.19 -19.76 29.72
C ASP A 63 13.16 -19.54 28.21
N GLU A 64 13.50 -20.55 27.43
CA GLU A 64 13.46 -20.48 25.95
C GLU A 64 12.02 -20.40 25.40
N GLN A 65 11.11 -21.19 25.96
CA GLN A 65 9.68 -21.11 25.60
C GLN A 65 9.08 -19.75 25.98
N ARG A 66 9.40 -19.25 27.18
CA ARG A 66 8.97 -17.92 27.64
C ARG A 66 9.48 -16.81 26.70
N LYS A 67 10.75 -16.88 26.31
CA LYS A 67 11.35 -15.94 25.37
C LYS A 67 10.64 -15.99 24.02
N THR A 68 10.31 -17.17 23.50
CA THR A 68 9.58 -17.35 22.24
C THR A 68 8.21 -16.69 22.29
N PHE A 69 7.44 -16.85 23.36
CA PHE A 69 6.12 -16.20 23.51
C PHE A 69 6.24 -14.69 23.65
N LEU A 70 7.23 -14.18 24.36
CA LEU A 70 7.49 -12.73 24.46
C LEU A 70 7.83 -12.13 23.10
N LEU A 71 8.68 -12.77 22.31
CA LEU A 71 9.01 -12.33 20.96
C LEU A 71 7.78 -12.38 20.03
N SER A 72 6.96 -13.42 20.15
CA SER A 72 5.71 -13.53 19.42
C SER A 72 4.75 -12.39 19.78
N ASN A 73 4.60 -12.07 21.07
CA ASN A 73 3.80 -10.91 21.52
C ASN A 73 4.34 -9.59 20.96
N GLN A 74 5.66 -9.39 20.99
CA GLN A 74 6.30 -8.19 20.46
C GLN A 74 6.00 -8.03 18.95
N ASN A 75 6.03 -9.12 18.18
CA ASN A 75 5.70 -9.11 16.76
C ASN A 75 4.23 -8.73 16.53
N GLN A 76 3.29 -9.21 17.36
CA GLN A 76 1.89 -8.81 17.25
C GLN A 76 1.68 -7.32 17.59
N LEU A 77 2.38 -6.80 18.61
CA LEU A 77 2.34 -5.38 18.95
C LEU A 77 2.87 -4.50 17.81
N ASN A 78 4.03 -4.85 17.25
CA ASN A 78 4.61 -4.12 16.11
C ASN A 78 3.66 -4.12 14.90
N ARG A 79 2.99 -5.24 14.65
CA ARG A 79 1.99 -5.37 13.59
C ARG A 79 0.79 -4.45 13.82
N MET A 80 0.27 -4.39 15.07
CA MET A 80 -0.85 -3.50 15.42
C MET A 80 -0.44 -2.02 15.31
N GLU A 81 0.75 -1.67 15.79
CA GLU A 81 1.27 -0.30 15.68
C GLU A 81 1.37 0.14 14.22
N TRP A 82 1.94 -0.72 13.36
CA TRP A 82 2.04 -0.44 11.92
C TRP A 82 0.65 -0.28 11.28
N LEU A 83 -0.32 -1.15 11.63
CA LEU A 83 -1.69 -1.06 11.14
C LEU A 83 -2.33 0.29 11.51
N ILE A 84 -2.25 0.69 12.77
CA ILE A 84 -2.82 1.95 13.26
C ILE A 84 -2.16 3.14 12.54
N LYS A 85 -0.83 3.17 12.44
CA LYS A 85 -0.09 4.24 11.74
C LYS A 85 -0.50 4.33 10.26
N SER A 86 -0.63 3.19 9.58
CA SER A 86 -1.04 3.15 8.16
C SER A 86 -2.47 3.62 7.96
N LEU A 87 -3.38 3.25 8.85
CA LEU A 87 -4.78 3.71 8.81
C LEU A 87 -4.88 5.21 9.04
N LEU A 88 -4.12 5.76 9.99
CA LEU A 88 -4.10 7.21 10.23
C LEU A 88 -3.54 7.97 9.01
N LYS A 89 -2.49 7.44 8.35
CA LYS A 89 -1.96 8.01 7.11
C LYS A 89 -3.03 8.00 6.01
N LEU A 90 -3.71 6.88 5.79
CA LEU A 90 -4.78 6.76 4.81
C LEU A 90 -5.95 7.71 5.10
N ALA A 91 -6.39 7.80 6.36
CA ALA A 91 -7.48 8.70 6.75
C ALA A 91 -7.14 10.17 6.48
N ARG A 92 -5.88 10.57 6.70
CA ARG A 92 -5.42 11.94 6.39
C ARG A 92 -5.35 12.19 4.87
N LEU A 93 -4.92 11.20 4.09
CA LEU A 93 -4.89 11.28 2.62
C LEU A 93 -6.31 11.41 2.05
N ASP A 94 -7.26 10.58 2.51
CA ASP A 94 -8.65 10.61 2.07
C ASP A 94 -9.35 11.92 2.39
N ALA A 95 -9.13 12.45 3.59
CA ALA A 95 -9.67 13.72 4.01
C ALA A 95 -9.03 14.92 3.28
N LYS A 96 -8.06 14.68 2.37
CA LYS A 96 -7.24 15.73 1.75
C LYS A 96 -6.66 16.71 2.78
N ALA A 97 -6.42 16.20 4.00
CA ALA A 97 -5.90 16.98 5.13
C ALA A 97 -4.35 17.02 5.15
N ILE A 98 -3.72 16.55 4.08
CA ILE A 98 -2.27 16.58 3.92
C ILE A 98 -1.93 17.68 2.93
N GLU A 99 -1.16 18.63 3.41
CA GLU A 99 -0.45 19.59 2.56
C GLU A 99 0.94 19.00 2.27
N LEU A 100 1.21 18.68 1.00
CA LEU A 100 2.52 18.20 0.59
C LEU A 100 3.55 19.33 0.63
N ASN A 101 4.67 19.10 1.27
CA ASN A 101 5.84 19.95 1.17
C ASN A 101 6.66 19.55 -0.07
N LYS A 102 6.23 20.02 -1.25
CA LYS A 102 6.90 19.71 -2.51
C LYS A 102 8.11 20.61 -2.71
N GLU A 103 9.25 19.99 -2.90
CA GLU A 103 10.51 20.63 -3.22
C GLU A 103 11.11 19.97 -4.47
N ASN A 104 11.94 20.70 -5.21
CA ASN A 104 12.65 20.13 -6.36
C ASN A 104 13.77 19.21 -5.88
N GLN A 105 13.52 17.91 -5.85
CA GLN A 105 14.41 16.90 -5.28
C GLN A 105 14.67 15.77 -6.28
N SER A 106 15.75 15.00 -6.04
CA SER A 106 16.12 13.84 -6.85
C SER A 106 15.19 12.67 -6.58
N LEU A 107 14.54 12.17 -7.65
CA LEU A 107 13.76 10.94 -7.60
C LEU A 107 14.66 9.71 -7.37
N ASN A 108 15.88 9.76 -7.88
CA ASN A 108 16.87 8.69 -7.71
C ASN A 108 17.20 8.52 -6.22
N GLU A 109 17.53 9.61 -5.53
CA GLU A 109 17.76 9.58 -4.09
C GLU A 109 16.54 9.08 -3.31
N THR A 110 15.33 9.55 -3.65
CA THR A 110 14.09 9.11 -3.00
C THR A 110 13.88 7.60 -3.11
N VAL A 111 14.18 7.00 -4.27
CA VAL A 111 14.10 5.56 -4.48
C VAL A 111 15.22 4.83 -3.75
N GLN A 112 16.45 5.36 -3.74
CA GLN A 112 17.60 4.78 -3.03
C GLN A 112 17.37 4.73 -1.52
N GLU A 113 16.88 5.81 -0.91
CA GLU A 113 16.55 5.83 0.53
C GLU A 113 15.44 4.85 0.88
N SER A 114 14.45 4.69 -0.01
CA SER A 114 13.41 3.67 0.14
C SER A 114 13.98 2.25 0.16
N LEU A 115 14.99 1.99 -0.65
CA LEU A 115 15.71 0.71 -0.67
C LEU A 115 16.56 0.52 0.58
N TYR A 116 17.28 1.55 1.01
CA TYR A 116 18.11 1.48 2.20
C TYR A 116 17.28 1.06 3.43
N ALA A 117 16.05 1.59 3.55
CA ALA A 117 15.12 1.21 4.62
C ALA A 117 14.72 -0.29 4.59
N LEU A 118 14.89 -0.97 3.46
CA LEU A 118 14.49 -2.36 3.24
C LEU A 118 15.69 -3.33 3.05
N GLU A 119 16.93 -2.83 3.14
CA GLU A 119 18.15 -3.60 2.90
C GLU A 119 18.22 -4.87 3.76
N ASN A 120 17.99 -4.76 5.06
CA ASN A 120 17.99 -5.90 5.97
C ASN A 120 16.95 -6.95 5.56
N LYS A 121 15.75 -6.52 5.16
CA LYS A 121 14.69 -7.44 4.76
C LYS A 121 15.00 -8.16 3.45
N ALA A 122 15.61 -7.48 2.49
CA ALA A 122 16.08 -8.08 1.24
C ALA A 122 17.21 -9.08 1.50
N HIS A 123 18.15 -8.74 2.39
CA HIS A 123 19.25 -9.62 2.79
C HIS A 123 18.76 -10.88 3.51
N GLU A 124 17.80 -10.76 4.45
CA GLU A 124 17.17 -11.89 5.12
C GLU A 124 16.47 -12.85 4.16
N GLY A 125 15.87 -12.33 3.09
CA GLY A 125 15.24 -13.10 2.00
C GLY A 125 16.22 -13.59 0.94
N ASN A 126 17.53 -13.28 1.06
CA ASN A 126 18.54 -13.56 0.04
C ASN A 126 18.12 -13.05 -1.36
N ILE A 127 17.47 -11.87 -1.42
CA ILE A 127 16.94 -11.26 -2.65
C ILE A 127 17.95 -10.28 -3.20
N ARG A 128 18.28 -10.44 -4.49
CA ARG A 128 19.15 -9.50 -5.21
C ARG A 128 18.32 -8.32 -5.72
N ILE A 129 18.74 -7.10 -5.39
CA ILE A 129 18.13 -5.89 -5.92
C ILE A 129 19.12 -5.16 -6.81
N GLU A 130 18.72 -4.87 -8.06
CA GLU A 130 19.50 -4.11 -9.04
C GLU A 130 18.77 -2.82 -9.41
N ILE A 131 19.47 -1.69 -9.29
CA ILE A 131 18.96 -0.39 -9.76
C ILE A 131 19.64 -0.03 -11.07
N ARG A 132 18.86 0.36 -12.06
CA ARG A 132 19.31 0.89 -13.34
C ARG A 132 18.84 2.32 -13.51
N GLU A 133 19.77 3.23 -13.39
CA GLU A 133 19.56 4.66 -13.57
C GLU A 133 20.56 5.17 -14.61
N LYS A 134 20.09 5.97 -15.56
CA LYS A 134 20.94 6.56 -16.60
C LYS A 134 21.32 7.99 -16.28
N GLU A 135 20.39 8.74 -15.76
CA GLU A 135 20.48 10.17 -15.45
C GLU A 135 19.77 10.45 -14.15
N GLU A 136 20.15 11.54 -13.50
CA GLU A 136 19.50 11.98 -12.29
C GLU A 136 18.22 12.76 -12.64
N ILE A 137 17.11 12.39 -12.05
CA ILE A 137 15.77 12.89 -12.37
C ILE A 137 15.30 13.80 -11.25
N PHE A 138 15.05 15.07 -11.56
CA PHE A 138 14.55 16.05 -10.60
C PHE A 138 13.11 16.46 -10.90
N PHE A 139 12.29 16.59 -9.86
CA PHE A 139 10.98 17.24 -9.93
C PHE A 139 10.46 17.65 -8.55
N GLU A 140 9.41 18.47 -8.53
CA GLU A 140 8.77 18.91 -7.30
C GLU A 140 7.94 17.79 -6.69
N HIS A 141 8.42 17.24 -5.58
CA HIS A 141 7.71 16.22 -4.82
C HIS A 141 8.00 16.33 -3.31
N ASP A 142 7.12 15.75 -2.52
CA ASP A 142 7.34 15.55 -1.10
C ASP A 142 8.08 14.21 -0.93
N ARG A 143 9.38 14.31 -0.60
CA ARG A 143 10.27 13.17 -0.46
C ARG A 143 9.76 12.16 0.57
N PHE A 144 9.34 12.65 1.74
CA PHE A 144 8.88 11.77 2.83
C PHE A 144 7.69 10.90 2.39
N TRP A 145 6.72 11.48 1.71
CA TRP A 145 5.57 10.74 1.23
C TRP A 145 5.91 9.80 0.07
N LEU A 146 6.74 10.21 -0.89
CA LEU A 146 7.12 9.32 -1.97
C LEU A 146 8.02 8.17 -1.51
N GLU A 147 8.93 8.38 -0.56
CA GLU A 147 9.69 7.31 0.09
C GLU A 147 8.72 6.27 0.70
N GLU A 148 7.70 6.70 1.44
CA GLU A 148 6.69 5.80 1.99
C GLU A 148 5.97 4.99 0.90
N ALA A 149 5.64 5.61 -0.24
CA ALA A 149 5.02 4.90 -1.36
C ALA A 149 5.95 3.84 -1.96
N PHE A 150 7.20 4.18 -2.23
CA PHE A 150 8.18 3.24 -2.78
C PHE A 150 8.53 2.13 -1.79
N ILE A 151 8.67 2.43 -0.49
CA ILE A 151 8.85 1.43 0.57
C ILE A 151 7.72 0.38 0.51
N ASN A 152 6.46 0.80 0.38
CA ASN A 152 5.33 -0.12 0.32
C ASN A 152 5.34 -0.99 -0.94
N ILE A 153 5.72 -0.45 -2.10
CA ILE A 153 5.80 -1.20 -3.36
C ILE A 153 6.98 -2.19 -3.31
N ILE A 154 8.18 -1.70 -2.95
CA ILE A 154 9.39 -2.53 -2.92
C ILE A 154 9.27 -3.62 -1.84
N LYS A 155 8.72 -3.29 -0.67
CA LYS A 155 8.41 -4.26 0.37
C LYS A 155 7.49 -5.36 -0.12
N ASN A 156 6.45 -5.00 -0.89
CA ASN A 156 5.56 -5.98 -1.50
C ASN A 156 6.32 -6.90 -2.46
N SER A 157 7.17 -6.36 -3.34
CA SER A 157 8.00 -7.15 -4.22
C SER A 157 8.94 -8.10 -3.45
N ILE A 158 9.57 -7.63 -2.34
CA ILE A 158 10.43 -8.48 -1.49
C ILE A 158 9.60 -9.62 -0.85
N GLU A 159 8.41 -9.32 -0.32
CA GLU A 159 7.58 -10.32 0.39
C GLU A 159 7.05 -11.43 -0.52
N HIS A 160 6.92 -11.15 -1.82
CA HIS A 160 6.38 -12.10 -2.81
C HIS A 160 7.44 -12.68 -3.75
N THR A 161 8.70 -12.32 -3.58
CA THR A 161 9.82 -12.91 -4.29
C THR A 161 10.39 -14.07 -3.46
N PRO A 162 10.56 -15.28 -4.03
CA PRO A 162 11.15 -16.40 -3.30
C PRO A 162 12.63 -16.14 -3.01
N GLU A 163 13.16 -16.87 -2.03
CA GLU A 163 14.58 -16.82 -1.68
C GLU A 163 15.47 -17.05 -2.92
N GLY A 164 16.48 -16.20 -3.09
CA GLY A 164 17.37 -16.19 -4.26
C GLY A 164 16.81 -15.52 -5.50
N GLY A 165 15.59 -14.95 -5.42
CA GLY A 165 15.00 -14.19 -6.52
C GLY A 165 15.59 -12.79 -6.70
N GLU A 166 15.10 -12.08 -7.70
CA GLU A 166 15.64 -10.79 -8.13
C GLU A 166 14.56 -9.71 -8.22
N ILE A 167 14.96 -8.48 -7.88
CA ILE A 167 14.14 -7.27 -8.09
C ILE A 167 14.96 -6.28 -8.92
N HIS A 168 14.38 -5.83 -10.02
CA HIS A 168 14.99 -4.83 -10.90
C HIS A 168 14.20 -3.52 -10.80
N ILE A 169 14.90 -2.44 -10.49
CA ILE A 169 14.34 -1.10 -10.43
C ILE A 169 14.97 -0.27 -11.53
N GLU A 170 14.14 0.32 -12.39
CA GLU A 170 14.62 1.14 -13.50
C GLU A 170 13.97 2.52 -13.44
N LEU A 171 14.80 3.57 -13.45
CA LEU A 171 14.38 4.96 -13.54
C LEU A 171 14.58 5.47 -14.97
N LYS A 172 13.53 6.08 -15.52
CA LYS A 172 13.51 6.61 -16.88
C LYS A 172 12.87 8.00 -16.91
N GLU A 173 13.46 8.88 -17.68
CA GLU A 173 12.88 10.19 -18.00
C GLU A 173 12.85 10.41 -19.50
N ASN A 174 11.81 11.09 -19.96
CA ASN A 174 11.72 11.62 -21.32
C ASN A 174 10.98 12.98 -21.30
N PRO A 175 10.75 13.66 -22.45
CA PRO A 175 10.04 14.95 -22.47
C PRO A 175 8.61 14.93 -21.93
N VAL A 176 7.97 13.75 -21.82
CA VAL A 176 6.54 13.61 -21.45
C VAL A 176 6.36 13.13 -20.02
N TYR A 177 7.26 12.27 -19.52
CA TYR A 177 7.10 11.66 -18.20
C TYR A 177 8.42 11.33 -17.51
N ARG A 178 8.33 11.14 -16.20
CA ARG A 178 9.30 10.47 -15.31
C ARG A 178 8.69 9.16 -14.84
N ARG A 179 9.46 8.09 -14.84
CA ARG A 179 8.92 6.75 -14.57
C ARG A 179 9.88 5.95 -13.72
N VAL A 180 9.31 5.26 -12.73
CA VAL A 180 9.98 4.22 -11.95
C VAL A 180 9.29 2.89 -12.25
N VAL A 181 10.07 1.91 -12.69
CA VAL A 181 9.60 0.54 -12.97
C VAL A 181 10.25 -0.39 -11.94
N ILE A 182 9.43 -1.11 -11.18
CA ILE A 182 9.87 -2.08 -10.17
C ILE A 182 9.38 -3.44 -10.63
N ARG A 183 10.28 -4.33 -11.00
CA ARG A 183 9.98 -5.69 -11.49
C ARG A 183 10.60 -6.71 -10.56
N ASP A 184 9.80 -7.65 -10.07
CA ASP A 184 10.24 -8.80 -9.31
C ASP A 184 10.12 -10.11 -10.12
N THR A 185 10.83 -11.14 -9.67
CA THR A 185 10.74 -12.52 -10.18
C THR A 185 9.91 -13.39 -9.24
N GLY A 186 8.89 -12.80 -8.62
CA GLY A 186 8.04 -13.43 -7.62
C GLY A 186 7.02 -14.42 -8.17
N GLU A 187 6.12 -14.86 -7.29
CA GLU A 187 5.06 -15.83 -7.61
C GLU A 187 4.03 -15.30 -8.61
N GLY A 188 4.00 -13.98 -8.83
CA GLY A 188 3.02 -13.32 -9.68
C GLY A 188 1.62 -13.26 -9.07
N ILE A 189 0.72 -12.54 -9.77
CA ILE A 189 -0.64 -12.26 -9.35
C ILE A 189 -1.60 -12.80 -10.42
N ALA A 190 -2.69 -13.45 -9.99
CA ALA A 190 -3.72 -13.92 -10.91
C ALA A 190 -4.44 -12.72 -11.57
N GLU A 191 -4.84 -12.87 -12.82
CA GLU A 191 -5.50 -11.83 -13.61
C GLU A 191 -6.78 -11.29 -12.92
N ASP A 192 -7.56 -12.17 -12.29
CA ASP A 192 -8.77 -11.83 -11.55
C ASP A 192 -8.48 -10.97 -10.30
N ASP A 193 -7.28 -11.06 -9.74
CA ASP A 193 -6.87 -10.31 -8.55
C ASP A 193 -6.31 -8.92 -8.89
N LEU A 194 -5.72 -8.71 -10.09
CA LEU A 194 -5.07 -7.48 -10.50
C LEU A 194 -5.93 -6.21 -10.31
N PRO A 195 -7.24 -6.18 -10.65
CA PRO A 195 -8.07 -5.00 -10.43
C PRO A 195 -8.29 -4.63 -8.96
N ASN A 196 -7.94 -5.55 -8.05
CA ASN A 196 -8.26 -5.44 -6.63
C ASN A 196 -7.06 -5.18 -5.73
N ILE A 197 -5.82 -5.39 -6.20
CA ILE A 197 -4.61 -5.33 -5.34
C ILE A 197 -4.37 -3.97 -4.69
N PHE A 198 -4.92 -2.89 -5.25
CA PHE A 198 -4.86 -1.55 -4.67
C PHE A 198 -6.04 -1.24 -3.74
N LYS A 199 -6.99 -2.17 -3.55
CA LYS A 199 -8.05 -2.02 -2.55
C LYS A 199 -7.49 -2.28 -1.16
N ARG A 200 -7.99 -1.54 -0.17
CA ARG A 200 -7.62 -1.73 1.24
C ARG A 200 -8.01 -3.11 1.72
N PHE A 201 -7.17 -3.71 2.54
CA PHE A 201 -7.35 -5.04 3.14
C PHE A 201 -7.49 -6.18 2.11
N TYR A 202 -7.25 -5.89 0.83
CA TYR A 202 -7.28 -6.92 -0.19
C TYR A 202 -6.04 -7.80 -0.11
N LYS A 203 -6.27 -9.11 -0.19
CA LYS A 203 -5.23 -10.13 -0.30
C LYS A 203 -5.62 -11.08 -1.42
N ALA A 204 -4.71 -11.33 -2.34
CA ALA A 204 -4.94 -12.31 -3.39
C ALA A 204 -5.10 -13.70 -2.78
N LYS A 205 -6.05 -14.51 -3.31
CA LYS A 205 -6.48 -15.78 -2.70
C LYS A 205 -5.41 -16.87 -2.70
N ASN A 206 -4.44 -16.79 -3.60
CA ASN A 206 -3.43 -17.82 -3.82
C ASN A 206 -2.09 -17.54 -3.13
N LEU A 207 -1.95 -16.42 -2.42
CA LEU A 207 -0.70 -16.04 -1.76
C LEU A 207 -0.51 -16.86 -0.48
N LYS A 208 0.40 -17.82 -0.53
CA LYS A 208 0.83 -18.62 0.61
C LYS A 208 1.59 -17.74 1.60
N LYS A 209 1.00 -17.45 2.77
CA LYS A 209 1.68 -16.84 3.94
C LYS A 209 2.20 -15.41 3.77
N SER A 210 1.39 -14.48 3.31
CA SER A 210 1.71 -13.07 3.56
C SER A 210 1.13 -12.63 4.90
N ASP A 211 2.00 -12.25 5.86
CA ASP A 211 1.61 -11.57 7.10
C ASP A 211 1.14 -10.12 6.82
N SER A 212 1.16 -9.71 5.56
CA SER A 212 0.72 -8.39 5.13
C SER A 212 -0.76 -8.15 5.43
N ILE A 213 -1.13 -6.94 5.76
CA ILE A 213 -2.52 -6.56 6.11
C ILE A 213 -3.33 -6.14 4.87
N GLY A 214 -2.66 -5.94 3.72
CA GLY A 214 -3.31 -5.49 2.49
C GLY A 214 -3.58 -3.97 2.45
N ILE A 215 -2.79 -3.17 3.15
CA ILE A 215 -2.91 -1.70 3.19
C ILE A 215 -1.79 -1.01 2.38
N GLY A 216 -0.63 -1.62 2.29
CA GLY A 216 0.58 -0.98 1.73
C GLY A 216 0.41 -0.47 0.30
N LEU A 217 -0.12 -1.30 -0.61
CA LEU A 217 -0.34 -0.90 -2.00
C LEU A 217 -1.45 0.16 -2.14
N ALA A 218 -2.49 0.11 -1.32
CA ALA A 218 -3.52 1.15 -1.29
C ALA A 218 -2.94 2.50 -0.84
N LEU A 219 -2.07 2.48 0.19
CA LEU A 219 -1.37 3.68 0.66
C LEU A 219 -0.42 4.23 -0.41
N ALA A 220 0.37 3.37 -1.05
CA ALA A 220 1.26 3.76 -2.13
C ALA A 220 0.50 4.43 -3.28
N LYS A 221 -0.62 3.85 -3.71
CA LYS A 221 -1.46 4.42 -4.76
C LYS A 221 -1.99 5.80 -4.37
N SER A 222 -2.55 5.97 -3.17
CA SER A 222 -3.08 7.26 -2.70
C SER A 222 -1.99 8.35 -2.65
N ILE A 223 -0.78 8.00 -2.24
CA ILE A 223 0.36 8.94 -2.20
C ILE A 223 0.79 9.34 -3.63
N ILE A 224 0.90 8.37 -4.54
CA ILE A 224 1.28 8.62 -5.93
C ILE A 224 0.23 9.51 -6.63
N GLU A 225 -1.06 9.23 -6.44
CA GLU A 225 -2.15 10.05 -6.98
C GLU A 225 -2.14 11.48 -6.41
N LEU A 226 -1.80 11.67 -5.13
CA LEU A 226 -1.64 12.99 -4.52
C LEU A 226 -0.47 13.79 -5.13
N HIS A 227 0.53 13.10 -5.69
CA HIS A 227 1.62 13.67 -6.48
C HIS A 227 1.29 13.79 -7.98
N ASN A 228 0.02 13.64 -8.37
CA ASN A 228 -0.45 13.63 -9.76
C ASN A 228 0.22 12.54 -10.61
N GLY A 229 0.64 11.46 -9.98
CA GLY A 229 1.19 10.26 -10.63
C GLY A 229 0.15 9.18 -10.85
N ILE A 230 0.54 8.17 -11.60
CA ILE A 230 -0.25 6.96 -11.86
C ILE A 230 0.59 5.75 -11.47
N ILE A 231 -0.02 4.76 -10.85
CA ILE A 231 0.58 3.44 -10.62
C ILE A 231 -0.19 2.39 -11.41
N GLU A 232 0.53 1.60 -12.17
CA GLU A 232 0.04 0.48 -12.96
C GLU A 232 0.74 -0.81 -12.54
N VAL A 233 0.09 -1.95 -12.76
CA VAL A 233 0.62 -3.28 -12.47
C VAL A 233 0.42 -4.21 -13.66
N GLN A 234 1.44 -5.00 -13.94
CA GLN A 234 1.40 -6.12 -14.87
C GLN A 234 1.98 -7.33 -14.15
N SER A 235 1.29 -8.45 -14.19
CA SER A 235 1.75 -9.66 -13.52
C SER A 235 1.19 -10.90 -14.19
N LYS A 236 1.94 -12.00 -14.07
CA LYS A 236 1.50 -13.32 -14.47
C LYS A 236 2.03 -14.34 -13.48
N ILE A 237 1.20 -15.29 -13.10
CA ILE A 237 1.55 -16.34 -12.15
C ILE A 237 2.81 -17.08 -12.64
N GLY A 238 3.82 -17.17 -11.77
CA GLY A 238 5.11 -17.80 -12.03
C GLY A 238 6.11 -16.98 -12.85
N GLU A 239 5.75 -15.77 -13.32
CA GLU A 239 6.63 -14.90 -14.08
C GLU A 239 7.03 -13.62 -13.33
N GLY A 240 6.41 -13.37 -12.16
CA GLY A 240 6.64 -12.19 -11.33
C GLY A 240 5.67 -11.04 -11.58
N THR A 241 5.98 -9.90 -10.97
CA THR A 241 5.14 -8.70 -11.01
C THR A 241 5.96 -7.49 -11.42
N THR A 242 5.35 -6.59 -12.18
CA THR A 242 5.93 -5.30 -12.58
C THR A 242 5.00 -4.18 -12.17
N PHE A 243 5.45 -3.34 -11.25
CA PHE A 243 4.80 -2.07 -10.91
C PHE A 243 5.45 -0.94 -11.70
N THR A 244 4.61 -0.08 -12.28
CA THR A 244 5.06 1.08 -13.05
C THR A 244 4.46 2.34 -12.45
N VAL A 245 5.30 3.23 -11.92
CA VAL A 245 4.91 4.53 -11.38
C VAL A 245 5.30 5.60 -12.39
N THR A 246 4.34 6.42 -12.81
CA THR A 246 4.55 7.45 -13.84
C THR A 246 4.10 8.82 -13.33
N PHE A 247 4.97 9.82 -13.42
CA PHE A 247 4.70 11.24 -13.17
C PHE A 247 4.82 12.00 -14.49
N PHE A 248 3.75 12.64 -14.93
CA PHE A 248 3.76 13.41 -16.19
C PHE A 248 4.43 14.77 -16.02
N LYS A 249 5.09 15.23 -17.07
CA LYS A 249 5.65 16.59 -17.19
C LYS A 249 4.58 17.47 -17.87
N TYR A 250 4.00 18.40 -17.12
CA TYR A 250 3.08 19.40 -17.63
C TYR A 250 3.80 20.72 -17.78
#